data_3bcae5ef12bf6f56866d0e3c6738fed0
#
_entry.id   3bcae5ef12bf6f56866d0e3c6738fed0
#
_cell.length_a   1.000
_cell.length_b   1.000
_cell.length_c   1.000
_cell.angle_alpha   90.00
_cell.angle_beta   90.00
_cell.angle_gamma   90.00
#
_symmetry.space_group_name_H-M   'P 1'
#
loop_
_entity.id
_entity.type
_entity.pdbx_description
1 polymer ?
#
loop_
_entity_poly.entity_id
_entity_poly.type
_entity_poly.pdbx_seq_one_letter_code
_entity_poly.pdbx_strand_id
1 'polypeptide(L)'
;MNDGPLSPNETRDLLARLAHMPKKWLGQNFLVDGNIVRKSLELGEVKAGDTVVEIGPGLGTLTRTLLCAGADLHAVEADRTMHFHLTESLLPRFPRTFHLIEGDAVELPRAGLTDATDGSFKVIANLPYAISTPWMDGICAGPHPSLMVLMLQREAAERLTAEVGTG
;
A
#
# COMPACT_ATOMS: atom_id res chain seq x y z
N MET A 1 4.34 11.25 -18.82
CA MET A 1 3.30 10.63 -17.96
C MET A 1 3.23 11.41 -16.68
N ASN A 2 2.05 11.60 -16.14
CA ASN A 2 1.86 12.30 -14.88
C ASN A 2 2.47 11.47 -13.73
N ASP A 3 3.42 12.05 -13.00
CA ASP A 3 4.09 11.37 -11.85
C ASP A 3 3.33 11.55 -10.53
N GLY A 4 2.22 12.26 -10.56
CA GLY A 4 1.33 12.45 -9.42
C GLY A 4 0.31 11.33 -9.23
N PRO A 5 -0.52 11.45 -8.17
CA PRO A 5 -1.64 10.54 -7.92
C PRO A 5 -2.61 10.48 -9.10
N LEU A 6 -3.22 9.31 -9.34
CA LEU A 6 -4.28 9.16 -10.33
C LEU A 6 -5.51 9.99 -9.94
N SER A 7 -6.04 10.75 -10.89
CA SER A 7 -7.34 11.41 -10.73
C SER A 7 -8.50 10.39 -10.81
N PRO A 8 -9.71 10.76 -10.37
CA PRO A 8 -10.88 9.89 -10.51
C PRO A 8 -11.17 9.45 -11.96
N ASN A 9 -10.94 10.34 -12.93
CA ASN A 9 -11.13 10.02 -14.35
C ASN A 9 -10.07 9.03 -14.85
N GLU A 10 -8.79 9.29 -14.56
CA GLU A 10 -7.69 8.37 -14.91
C GLU A 10 -7.90 7.00 -14.28
N THR A 11 -8.36 6.93 -13.03
CA THR A 11 -8.71 5.68 -12.34
C THR A 11 -9.81 4.91 -13.08
N ARG A 12 -10.91 5.59 -13.46
CA ARG A 12 -12.02 4.98 -14.20
C ARG A 12 -11.56 4.45 -15.55
N ASP A 13 -10.82 5.26 -16.30
CA ASP A 13 -10.32 4.90 -17.63
C ASP A 13 -9.35 3.72 -17.57
N LEU A 14 -8.51 3.68 -16.51
CA LEU A 14 -7.58 2.59 -16.29
C LEU A 14 -8.31 1.29 -15.95
N LEU A 15 -9.30 1.33 -15.05
CA LEU A 15 -10.14 0.16 -14.72
C LEU A 15 -10.87 -0.37 -15.95
N ALA A 16 -11.40 0.52 -16.81
CA ALA A 16 -12.04 0.13 -18.05
C ALA A 16 -11.06 -0.55 -19.02
N ARG A 17 -9.84 -0.01 -19.18
CA ARG A 17 -8.78 -0.62 -20.02
C ARG A 17 -8.33 -1.98 -19.52
N LEU A 18 -8.27 -2.16 -18.21
CA LEU A 18 -7.91 -3.42 -17.57
C LEU A 18 -9.07 -4.43 -17.57
N ALA A 19 -10.26 -4.04 -18.08
CA ALA A 19 -11.49 -4.81 -17.96
C ALA A 19 -11.73 -5.31 -16.52
N HIS A 20 -11.32 -4.49 -15.52
CA HIS A 20 -11.36 -4.85 -14.11
C HIS A 20 -12.56 -4.25 -13.42
N MET A 21 -13.30 -5.11 -12.72
CA MET A 21 -14.33 -4.70 -11.78
C MET A 21 -13.81 -4.86 -10.35
N PRO A 22 -13.97 -3.84 -9.47
CA PRO A 22 -13.52 -3.94 -8.07
C PRO A 22 -14.09 -5.18 -7.40
N LYS A 23 -13.19 -5.99 -6.83
CA LYS A 23 -13.55 -7.24 -6.16
C LYS A 23 -13.90 -6.97 -4.70
N LYS A 24 -15.18 -7.03 -4.35
CA LYS A 24 -15.65 -6.78 -2.99
C LYS A 24 -14.99 -7.69 -1.93
N TRP A 25 -14.73 -8.95 -2.28
CA TRP A 25 -14.10 -9.92 -1.38
C TRP A 25 -12.63 -9.59 -1.07
N LEU A 26 -11.95 -8.83 -1.95
CA LEU A 26 -10.60 -8.29 -1.69
C LEU A 26 -10.65 -6.95 -0.95
N GLY A 27 -11.83 -6.40 -0.67
CA GLY A 27 -11.96 -5.09 -0.03
C GLY A 27 -11.41 -3.93 -0.87
N GLN A 28 -11.40 -4.06 -2.21
CA GLN A 28 -10.80 -3.08 -3.11
C GLN A 28 -11.54 -1.74 -3.07
N ASN A 29 -10.89 -0.74 -2.49
CA ASN A 29 -11.28 0.66 -2.52
C ASN A 29 -10.13 1.46 -3.12
N PHE A 30 -10.20 1.77 -4.41
CA PHE A 30 -9.11 2.47 -5.09
C PHE A 30 -9.00 3.91 -4.60
N LEU A 31 -7.79 4.28 -4.21
CA LEU A 31 -7.47 5.62 -3.76
C LEU A 31 -7.45 6.59 -4.95
N VAL A 32 -8.32 7.60 -4.92
CA VAL A 32 -8.49 8.57 -6.01
C VAL A 32 -8.28 10.02 -5.57
N ASP A 33 -8.07 10.26 -4.29
CA ASP A 33 -7.87 11.60 -3.74
C ASP A 33 -6.37 11.88 -3.55
N GLY A 34 -5.83 12.72 -4.41
CA GLY A 34 -4.43 13.12 -4.34
C GLY A 34 -4.05 13.90 -3.07
N ASN A 35 -5.03 14.52 -2.35
CA ASN A 35 -4.74 15.18 -1.08
C ASN A 35 -4.47 14.12 0.00
N ILE A 36 -5.24 13.04 0.00
CA ILE A 36 -5.03 11.91 0.93
C ILE A 36 -3.66 11.28 0.68
N VAL A 37 -3.29 11.05 -0.60
CA VAL A 37 -1.96 10.52 -0.95
C VAL A 37 -0.85 11.42 -0.42
N ARG A 38 -0.91 12.73 -0.70
CA ARG A 38 0.10 13.67 -0.20
C ARG A 38 0.17 13.70 1.33
N LYS A 39 -1.00 13.70 1.98
CA LYS A 39 -1.09 13.67 3.45
C LYS A 39 -0.50 12.39 4.04
N SER A 40 -0.66 11.27 3.37
CA SER A 40 -0.06 10.00 3.81
C SER A 40 1.47 10.04 3.76
N LEU A 41 2.07 10.61 2.71
CA LEU A 41 3.52 10.80 2.63
C LEU A 41 4.04 11.78 3.68
N GLU A 42 3.30 12.88 3.90
CA GLU A 42 3.63 13.87 4.93
C GLU A 42 3.61 13.25 6.33
N LEU A 43 2.52 12.56 6.68
CA LEU A 43 2.40 11.86 7.98
C LEU A 43 3.43 10.74 8.13
N GLY A 44 3.79 10.08 7.04
CA GLY A 44 4.83 9.06 6.99
C GLY A 44 6.24 9.64 7.02
N GLU A 45 6.38 10.97 6.97
CA GLU A 45 7.68 11.65 6.89
C GLU A 45 8.60 11.01 5.84
N VAL A 46 8.03 10.68 4.65
CA VAL A 46 8.74 9.92 3.61
C VAL A 46 9.86 10.75 3.02
N LYS A 47 11.05 10.18 2.99
CA LYS A 47 12.27 10.77 2.42
C LYS A 47 12.88 9.83 1.39
N ALA A 48 13.68 10.38 0.50
CA ALA A 48 14.45 9.56 -0.43
C ALA A 48 15.39 8.61 0.32
N GLY A 49 15.38 7.34 -0.08
CA GLY A 49 16.14 6.26 0.55
C GLY A 49 15.43 5.58 1.72
N ASP A 50 14.25 6.04 2.15
CA ASP A 50 13.46 5.30 3.15
C ASP A 50 12.99 3.97 2.57
N THR A 51 13.13 2.90 3.33
CA THR A 51 12.47 1.62 3.04
C THR A 51 11.01 1.69 3.46
N VAL A 52 10.12 1.49 2.50
CA VAL A 52 8.66 1.58 2.72
C VAL A 52 7.99 0.28 2.30
N VAL A 53 7.05 -0.19 3.11
CA VAL A 53 6.17 -1.32 2.80
C VAL A 53 4.78 -0.81 2.45
N GLU A 54 4.25 -1.25 1.31
CA GLU A 54 2.88 -0.97 0.86
C GLU A 54 2.08 -2.27 0.71
N ILE A 55 0.88 -2.30 1.26
CA ILE A 55 -0.03 -3.44 1.19
C ILE A 55 -1.17 -3.11 0.23
N GLY A 56 -1.34 -3.95 -0.81
CA GLY A 56 -2.40 -3.79 -1.80
C GLY A 56 -2.27 -2.51 -2.63
N PRO A 57 -1.19 -2.34 -3.38
CA PRO A 57 -0.94 -1.14 -4.20
C PRO A 57 -2.04 -0.84 -5.24
N GLY A 58 -2.79 -1.87 -5.67
CA GLY A 58 -3.90 -1.73 -6.60
C GLY A 58 -3.50 -1.10 -7.94
N LEU A 59 -4.07 0.05 -8.27
CA LEU A 59 -3.73 0.80 -9.50
C LEU A 59 -2.42 1.60 -9.40
N GLY A 60 -1.74 1.57 -8.25
CA GLY A 60 -0.45 2.21 -8.07
C GLY A 60 -0.51 3.72 -7.81
N THR A 61 -1.64 4.24 -7.32
CA THR A 61 -1.80 5.69 -7.03
C THR A 61 -0.85 6.13 -5.91
N LEU A 62 -0.80 5.42 -4.81
CA LEU A 62 0.12 5.65 -3.69
C LEU A 62 1.54 5.22 -4.08
N THR A 63 1.69 4.02 -4.66
CA THR A 63 2.95 3.41 -5.13
C THR A 63 3.80 4.38 -5.93
N ARG A 64 3.24 4.97 -7.01
CA ARG A 64 4.01 5.90 -7.86
C ARG A 64 4.47 7.13 -7.11
N THR A 65 3.66 7.63 -6.18
CA THR A 65 4.02 8.83 -5.40
C THR A 65 5.14 8.53 -4.41
N LEU A 66 5.13 7.36 -3.77
CA LEU A 66 6.22 6.87 -2.91
C LEU A 66 7.52 6.69 -3.72
N LEU A 67 7.43 6.05 -4.88
CA LEU A 67 8.60 5.85 -5.77
C LEU A 67 9.16 7.18 -6.30
N CYS A 68 8.30 8.13 -6.67
CA CYS A 68 8.72 9.46 -7.09
C CYS A 68 9.33 10.29 -5.95
N ALA A 69 8.95 10.03 -4.71
CA ALA A 69 9.60 10.61 -3.53
C ALA A 69 10.98 9.98 -3.21
N GLY A 70 11.36 8.94 -3.96
CA GLY A 70 12.66 8.27 -3.82
C GLY A 70 12.68 7.14 -2.78
N ALA A 71 11.53 6.64 -2.35
CA ALA A 71 11.46 5.50 -1.45
C ALA A 71 11.97 4.21 -2.13
N ASP A 72 12.58 3.34 -1.33
CA ASP A 72 12.83 1.94 -1.65
C ASP A 72 11.59 1.14 -1.22
N LEU A 73 10.74 0.79 -2.21
CA LEU A 73 9.37 0.35 -1.97
C LEU A 73 9.21 -1.16 -2.13
N HIS A 74 8.79 -1.82 -1.07
CA HIS A 74 8.36 -3.22 -1.07
C HIS A 74 6.84 -3.29 -1.05
N ALA A 75 6.24 -3.97 -2.04
CA ALA A 75 4.79 -4.06 -2.15
C ALA A 75 4.31 -5.49 -2.41
N VAL A 76 3.18 -5.87 -1.81
CA VAL A 76 2.50 -7.14 -2.06
C VAL A 76 1.09 -6.89 -2.57
N GLU A 77 0.76 -7.54 -3.70
CA GLU A 77 -0.55 -7.41 -4.36
C GLU A 77 -1.15 -8.80 -4.63
N ALA A 78 -2.35 -9.02 -4.12
CA ALA A 78 -3.06 -10.30 -4.26
C ALA A 78 -3.84 -10.42 -5.58
N ASP A 79 -4.20 -9.29 -6.19
CA ASP A 79 -4.93 -9.28 -7.45
C ASP A 79 -3.97 -9.37 -8.64
N ARG A 80 -4.00 -10.51 -9.37
CA ARG A 80 -3.12 -10.74 -10.53
C ARG A 80 -3.23 -9.66 -11.60
N THR A 81 -4.42 -9.09 -11.82
CA THR A 81 -4.61 -8.04 -12.82
C THR A 81 -3.90 -6.77 -12.40
N MET A 82 -3.99 -6.42 -11.11
CA MET A 82 -3.30 -5.26 -10.53
C MET A 82 -1.79 -5.49 -10.50
N HIS A 83 -1.35 -6.67 -10.05
CA HIS A 83 0.06 -7.06 -10.06
C HIS A 83 0.66 -6.95 -11.47
N PHE A 84 0.00 -7.54 -12.48
CA PHE A 84 0.44 -7.46 -13.87
C PHE A 84 0.51 -6.00 -14.36
N HIS A 85 -0.53 -5.20 -14.06
CA HIS A 85 -0.54 -3.77 -14.42
C HIS A 85 0.66 -3.01 -13.83
N LEU A 86 0.97 -3.23 -12.56
CA LEU A 86 2.10 -2.57 -11.87
C LEU A 86 3.46 -3.04 -12.45
N THR A 87 3.57 -4.33 -12.75
CA THR A 87 4.75 -4.92 -13.39
C THR A 87 5.04 -4.26 -14.74
N GLU A 88 4.01 -4.05 -15.58
CA GLU A 88 4.18 -3.45 -16.89
C GLU A 88 4.37 -1.92 -16.84
N SER A 89 3.74 -1.25 -15.88
CA SER A 89 3.69 0.22 -15.86
C SER A 89 4.74 0.90 -14.97
N LEU A 90 5.04 0.33 -13.82
CA LEU A 90 5.93 0.96 -12.82
C LEU A 90 7.28 0.26 -12.69
N LEU A 91 7.34 -1.05 -12.73
CA LEU A 91 8.59 -1.80 -12.54
C LEU A 91 9.69 -1.38 -13.54
N PRO A 92 9.42 -1.18 -14.85
CA PRO A 92 10.44 -0.73 -15.81
C PRO A 92 10.95 0.70 -15.53
N ARG A 93 10.18 1.51 -14.84
CA ARG A 93 10.55 2.89 -14.48
C ARG A 93 11.38 2.94 -13.19
N PHE A 94 11.17 2.00 -12.29
CA PHE A 94 11.79 1.95 -10.96
C PHE A 94 12.43 0.58 -10.68
N PRO A 95 13.32 0.06 -11.56
CA PRO A 95 13.76 -1.33 -11.51
C PRO A 95 14.65 -1.66 -10.30
N ARG A 96 15.12 -0.66 -9.57
CA ARG A 96 16.00 -0.84 -8.40
C ARG A 96 15.37 -0.49 -7.07
N THR A 97 14.22 0.20 -7.11
CA THR A 97 13.56 0.73 -5.92
C THR A 97 12.12 0.29 -5.79
N PHE A 98 11.62 -0.52 -6.72
CA PHE A 98 10.29 -1.11 -6.64
C PHE A 98 10.40 -2.65 -6.60
N HIS A 99 10.07 -3.22 -5.46
CA HIS A 99 10.08 -4.65 -5.17
C HIS A 99 8.62 -5.12 -5.04
N LEU A 100 8.08 -5.70 -6.10
CA LEU A 100 6.67 -6.10 -6.17
C LEU A 100 6.54 -7.62 -6.11
N ILE A 101 5.69 -8.10 -5.22
CA ILE A 101 5.38 -9.54 -5.07
C ILE A 101 3.88 -9.77 -5.32
N GLU A 102 3.54 -10.81 -6.09
CA GLU A 102 2.18 -11.36 -6.13
C GLU A 102 1.98 -12.28 -4.93
N GLY A 103 1.02 -11.96 -4.05
CA GLY A 103 0.80 -12.77 -2.86
C GLY A 103 -0.23 -12.22 -1.88
N ASP A 104 -0.48 -12.99 -0.83
CA ASP A 104 -1.34 -12.59 0.27
C ASP A 104 -0.54 -11.80 1.33
N ALA A 105 -0.99 -10.61 1.65
CA ALA A 105 -0.34 -9.76 2.64
C ALA A 105 -0.43 -10.33 4.06
N VAL A 106 -1.38 -11.20 4.36
CA VAL A 106 -1.46 -11.88 5.65
C VAL A 106 -0.29 -12.85 5.82
N GLU A 107 0.10 -13.53 4.74
CA GLU A 107 1.27 -14.42 4.72
C GLU A 107 2.59 -13.66 4.57
N LEU A 108 2.54 -12.50 3.90
CA LEU A 108 3.69 -11.63 3.61
C LEU A 108 3.51 -10.23 4.20
N PRO A 109 3.38 -10.08 5.52
CA PRO A 109 2.99 -8.79 6.13
C PRO A 109 3.99 -7.65 5.91
N ARG A 110 5.23 -7.98 5.54
CA ARG A 110 6.30 -7.02 5.18
C ARG A 110 6.63 -7.02 3.69
N ALA A 111 5.70 -7.50 2.84
CA ALA A 111 5.86 -7.52 1.39
C ALA A 111 7.23 -8.09 0.93
N GLY A 112 7.68 -9.18 1.56
CA GLY A 112 8.93 -9.86 1.22
C GLY A 112 10.22 -9.16 1.67
N LEU A 113 10.15 -8.11 2.45
CA LEU A 113 11.33 -7.50 3.08
C LEU A 113 11.95 -8.48 4.09
N THR A 114 13.11 -9.06 3.77
CA THR A 114 13.74 -10.17 4.52
C THR A 114 14.69 -9.72 5.61
N ASP A 115 15.31 -8.57 5.45
CA ASP A 115 16.33 -7.98 6.34
C ASP A 115 15.78 -6.85 7.21
N ALA A 116 14.46 -6.87 7.42
CA ALA A 116 13.81 -5.94 8.33
C ALA A 116 14.31 -6.13 9.77
N THR A 117 14.64 -5.02 10.41
CA THR A 117 14.90 -4.91 11.84
C THR A 117 13.97 -3.85 12.44
N ASP A 118 13.83 -3.84 13.75
CA ASP A 118 13.00 -2.83 14.42
C ASP A 118 13.42 -1.41 14.02
N GLY A 119 12.44 -0.64 13.55
CA GLY A 119 12.65 0.74 13.13
C GLY A 119 13.32 0.93 11.77
N SER A 120 13.69 -0.14 11.04
CA SER A 120 14.42 -0.04 9.77
C SER A 120 13.52 0.29 8.57
N PHE A 121 12.21 0.25 8.72
CA PHE A 121 11.24 0.49 7.64
C PHE A 121 9.99 1.22 8.12
N LYS A 122 9.23 1.74 7.19
CA LYS A 122 7.92 2.36 7.39
C LYS A 122 6.83 1.56 6.69
N VAL A 123 5.58 1.69 7.14
CA VAL A 123 4.43 1.15 6.41
C VAL A 123 3.51 2.30 6.01
N ILE A 124 3.19 2.39 4.72
CA ILE A 124 2.21 3.36 4.22
C ILE A 124 1.28 2.62 3.27
N ALA A 125 0.02 2.46 3.67
CA ALA A 125 -0.92 1.62 2.91
C ALA A 125 -2.36 2.12 2.98
N ASN A 126 -3.07 1.94 1.87
CA ASN A 126 -4.54 1.95 1.84
C ASN A 126 -5.01 0.51 2.07
N LEU A 127 -5.10 0.13 3.33
CA LEU A 127 -5.24 -1.27 3.73
C LEU A 127 -6.64 -1.82 3.44
N PRO A 128 -6.76 -2.93 2.69
CA PRO A 128 -8.04 -3.58 2.47
C PRO A 128 -8.71 -4.00 3.78
N TYR A 129 -9.99 -3.64 3.96
CA TYR A 129 -10.73 -3.90 5.19
C TYR A 129 -10.71 -5.39 5.59
N ALA A 130 -10.91 -6.28 4.61
CA ALA A 130 -11.03 -7.72 4.84
C ALA A 130 -9.81 -8.35 5.53
N ILE A 131 -8.62 -7.76 5.38
CA ILE A 131 -7.37 -8.30 5.91
C ILE A 131 -6.77 -7.44 7.04
N SER A 132 -7.41 -6.33 7.42
CA SER A 132 -6.81 -5.36 8.35
C SER A 132 -6.40 -5.98 9.70
N THR A 133 -7.25 -6.79 10.31
CA THR A 133 -6.94 -7.44 11.59
C THR A 133 -5.85 -8.52 11.46
N PRO A 134 -6.00 -9.56 10.60
CA PRO A 134 -4.97 -10.60 10.51
C PRO A 134 -3.63 -10.07 9.99
N TRP A 135 -3.63 -9.06 9.12
CA TRP A 135 -2.40 -8.41 8.70
C TRP A 135 -1.73 -7.66 9.86
N MET A 136 -2.54 -6.94 10.68
CA MET A 136 -2.02 -6.23 11.86
C MET A 136 -1.35 -7.20 12.84
N ASP A 137 -1.96 -8.36 13.09
CA ASP A 137 -1.35 -9.41 13.92
C ASP A 137 -0.01 -9.86 13.35
N GLY A 138 0.08 -10.06 12.03
CA GLY A 138 1.30 -10.48 11.34
C GLY A 138 2.43 -9.43 11.37
N ILE A 139 2.10 -8.15 11.18
CA ILE A 139 3.12 -7.08 11.22
C ILE A 139 3.65 -6.85 12.64
N CYS A 140 2.79 -7.02 13.66
CA CYS A 140 3.17 -6.90 15.07
C CYS A 140 3.92 -8.12 15.63
N ALA A 141 3.89 -9.28 14.95
CA ALA A 141 4.56 -10.50 15.40
C ALA A 141 6.06 -10.57 15.05
N GLY A 142 6.64 -9.56 14.41
CA GLY A 142 8.04 -9.57 13.97
C GLY A 142 8.68 -8.19 14.10
N PRO A 143 9.73 -7.90 13.33
CA PRO A 143 10.35 -6.58 13.35
C PRO A 143 9.30 -5.47 13.12
N HIS A 144 9.32 -4.46 13.99
CA HIS A 144 8.34 -3.38 13.98
C HIS A 144 8.77 -2.24 13.05
N PRO A 145 7.85 -1.64 12.28
CA PRO A 145 8.14 -0.43 11.54
C PRO A 145 8.44 0.75 12.49
N SER A 146 9.25 1.69 12.03
CA SER A 146 9.46 2.95 12.75
C SER A 146 8.21 3.81 12.78
N LEU A 147 7.35 3.68 11.77
CA LEU A 147 6.12 4.43 11.62
C LEU A 147 5.15 3.69 10.70
N MET A 148 3.85 3.73 11.03
CA MET A 148 2.78 3.25 10.17
C MET A 148 1.77 4.36 9.87
N VAL A 149 1.45 4.54 8.58
CA VAL A 149 0.34 5.37 8.11
C VAL A 149 -0.63 4.48 7.36
N LEU A 150 -1.76 4.21 7.97
CA LEU A 150 -2.77 3.31 7.43
C LEU A 150 -4.06 4.08 7.13
N MET A 151 -4.51 3.99 5.89
CA MET A 151 -5.85 4.42 5.51
C MET A 151 -6.77 3.23 5.68
N LEU A 152 -7.75 3.37 6.54
CA LEU A 152 -8.70 2.33 6.91
C LEU A 152 -10.13 2.84 6.76
N GLN A 153 -11.07 1.92 6.61
CA GLN A 153 -12.46 2.28 6.84
C GLN A 153 -12.67 2.66 8.31
N ARG A 154 -13.61 3.58 8.54
CA ARG A 154 -13.83 4.20 9.84
C ARG A 154 -14.01 3.18 10.96
N GLU A 155 -14.83 2.15 10.72
CA GLU A 155 -15.14 1.11 11.71
C GLU A 155 -13.91 0.26 12.08
N ALA A 156 -13.01 0.04 11.12
CA ALA A 156 -11.74 -0.65 11.38
C ALA A 156 -10.77 0.23 12.16
N ALA A 157 -10.68 1.52 11.81
CA ALA A 157 -9.85 2.47 12.52
C ALA A 157 -10.29 2.62 13.97
N GLU A 158 -11.60 2.79 14.22
CA GLU A 158 -12.18 2.91 15.57
C GLU A 158 -11.86 1.68 16.44
N ARG A 159 -11.91 0.46 15.87
CA ARG A 159 -11.54 -0.76 16.60
C ARG A 159 -10.05 -0.84 16.94
N LEU A 160 -9.18 -0.45 16.01
CA LEU A 160 -7.72 -0.52 16.21
C LEU A 160 -7.20 0.56 17.17
N THR A 161 -7.95 1.66 17.33
CA THR A 161 -7.60 2.78 18.22
C THR A 161 -8.42 2.82 19.52
N ALA A 162 -9.31 1.84 19.73
CA ALA A 162 -10.11 1.75 20.95
C ALA A 162 -9.23 1.53 22.18
N GLU A 163 -9.58 2.17 23.29
CA GLU A 163 -8.93 1.90 24.57
C GLU A 163 -9.24 0.49 25.06
N VAL A 164 -8.31 -0.13 25.77
CA VAL A 164 -8.49 -1.48 26.32
C VAL A 164 -9.73 -1.52 27.22
N GLY A 165 -10.68 -2.37 26.89
CA GLY A 165 -11.91 -2.58 27.65
C GLY A 165 -13.12 -1.74 27.18
N THR A 166 -13.04 -1.02 26.05
CA THR A 166 -14.15 -0.22 25.47
C THR A 166 -14.79 -0.84 24.22
N GLY A 167 -14.44 -2.09 23.89
CA GLY A 167 -14.98 -2.85 22.73
C GLY A 167 -16.08 -3.81 23.09
#